data_94b0eef323c5083ff13279d8dd86f223
#
_entry.id   94b0eef323c5083ff13279d8dd86f223
#
_cell.length_a   1.000
_cell.length_b   1.000
_cell.length_c   1.000
_cell.angle_alpha   90.00
_cell.angle_beta   90.00
_cell.angle_gamma   90.00
#
_symmetry.space_group_name_H-M   'P 1'
#
loop_
_entity.id
_entity.type
_entity.pdbx_description
1 polymer ?
#
loop_
_entity_poly.entity_id
_entity_poly.type
_entity_poly.pdbx_seq_one_letter_code
_entity_poly.pdbx_strand_id
1 'polypeptide(L)'
;MKNRIVITGMGTLNAIANNVGDFAQALRQGVCGIKELDLFDPTEFRTQKGGQIKNFIPRDYIPKDYSIKRMSRADMLSFAATLAALRDAGLYPLPNELKDEMGVAIGGGSGGL
;
A
#
# COMPACT_ATOMS: atom_id res chain seq x y z
N MET A 1 33.10 -0.11 -12.34
CA MET A 1 31.85 0.51 -12.87
C MET A 1 30.87 0.71 -11.73
N LYS A 2 30.28 1.87 -11.64
CA LYS A 2 29.19 2.08 -10.69
C LYS A 2 27.93 1.39 -11.23
N ASN A 3 27.35 0.49 -10.45
CA ASN A 3 26.05 -0.10 -10.79
C ASN A 3 24.98 0.98 -10.78
N ARG A 4 24.14 1.02 -11.81
CA ARG A 4 22.97 1.88 -11.86
C ARG A 4 21.81 1.18 -11.16
N ILE A 5 21.22 1.86 -10.19
CA ILE A 5 20.02 1.39 -9.49
C ILE A 5 18.85 2.20 -10.01
N VAL A 6 17.77 1.53 -10.37
CA VAL A 6 16.57 2.13 -10.94
C VAL A 6 15.31 1.60 -10.23
N ILE A 7 14.26 2.42 -10.21
CA ILE A 7 12.92 2.01 -9.78
C ILE A 7 12.21 1.46 -11.01
N THR A 8 11.76 0.22 -10.95
CA THR A 8 11.11 -0.48 -12.07
C THR A 8 9.60 -0.54 -11.96
N GLY A 9 9.05 -0.33 -10.77
CA GLY A 9 7.61 -0.31 -10.55
C GLY A 9 7.24 0.33 -9.23
N MET A 10 6.04 0.88 -9.17
CA MET A 10 5.51 1.57 -8.00
C MET A 10 4.08 1.12 -7.71
N GLY A 11 3.73 1.08 -6.42
CA GLY A 11 2.37 0.84 -5.95
C GLY A 11 2.08 1.65 -4.71
N THR A 12 0.87 2.14 -4.57
CA THR A 12 0.44 2.91 -3.40
C THR A 12 -1.03 2.68 -3.07
N LEU A 13 -1.31 2.68 -1.77
CA LEU A 13 -2.64 2.93 -1.21
C LEU A 13 -2.44 3.97 -0.10
N ASN A 14 -3.16 5.06 -0.17
CA ASN A 14 -3.01 6.16 0.77
C ASN A 14 -4.34 6.90 0.97
N ALA A 15 -4.32 7.97 1.77
CA ALA A 15 -5.53 8.70 2.17
C ALA A 15 -6.22 9.46 1.01
N ILE A 16 -5.59 9.62 -0.14
CA ILE A 16 -6.14 10.36 -1.28
C ILE A 16 -6.25 9.52 -2.56
N ALA A 17 -5.66 8.34 -2.60
CA ALA A 17 -5.73 7.46 -3.78
C ALA A 17 -5.37 6.01 -3.45
N ASN A 18 -5.86 5.09 -4.27
CA ASN A 18 -5.60 3.66 -4.19
C ASN A 18 -4.73 3.12 -5.34
N ASN A 19 -4.14 4.01 -6.13
CA ASN A 19 -3.17 3.68 -7.16
C ASN A 19 -2.28 4.89 -7.47
N VAL A 20 -1.18 4.67 -8.16
CA VAL A 20 -0.17 5.70 -8.45
C VAL A 20 -0.72 6.78 -9.39
N GLY A 21 -1.52 6.41 -10.39
CA GLY A 21 -2.09 7.36 -11.34
C GLY A 21 -3.01 8.38 -10.67
N ASP A 22 -3.97 7.90 -9.90
CA ASP A 22 -4.90 8.75 -9.14
C ASP A 22 -4.17 9.55 -8.06
N PHE A 23 -3.14 8.97 -7.43
CA PHE A 23 -2.30 9.66 -6.46
C PHE A 23 -1.58 10.86 -7.09
N ALA A 24 -0.94 10.68 -8.23
CA ALA A 24 -0.29 11.76 -8.96
C ALA A 24 -1.27 12.87 -9.36
N GLN A 25 -2.47 12.51 -9.79
CA GLN A 25 -3.52 13.46 -10.13
C GLN A 25 -4.00 14.24 -8.90
N ALA A 26 -4.28 13.55 -7.80
CA ALA A 26 -4.71 14.17 -6.54
C ALA A 26 -3.67 15.14 -6.00
N LEU A 27 -2.37 14.81 -6.08
CA LEU A 27 -1.28 15.70 -5.71
C LEU A 27 -1.25 16.97 -6.57
N ARG A 28 -1.42 16.86 -7.89
CA ARG A 28 -1.47 18.03 -8.80
C ARG A 28 -2.67 18.93 -8.50
N GLN A 29 -3.77 18.37 -8.04
CA GLN A 29 -4.99 19.10 -7.66
C GLN A 29 -4.93 19.65 -6.22
N GLY A 30 -3.89 19.35 -5.45
CA GLY A 30 -3.77 19.80 -4.07
C GLY A 30 -4.78 19.14 -3.12
N VAL A 31 -5.21 17.90 -3.41
CA VAL A 31 -6.16 17.18 -2.56
C VAL A 31 -5.52 16.85 -1.21
N CYS A 32 -6.19 17.22 -0.13
CA CYS A 32 -5.79 16.87 1.23
C CYS A 32 -6.53 15.63 1.72
N GLY A 33 -5.77 14.61 2.16
CA GLY A 33 -6.32 13.38 2.73
C GLY A 33 -6.50 13.40 4.26
N ILE A 34 -6.06 14.46 4.93
CA ILE A 34 -6.26 14.61 6.37
C ILE A 34 -7.66 15.14 6.63
N LYS A 35 -8.51 14.28 7.21
CA LYS A 35 -9.92 14.57 7.45
C LYS A 35 -10.33 14.09 8.83
N GLU A 36 -11.57 14.35 9.24
CA GLU A 36 -12.16 13.78 10.45
C GLU A 36 -12.06 12.24 10.40
N LEU A 37 -11.67 11.63 11.50
CA LEU A 37 -11.58 10.19 11.65
C LEU A 37 -12.98 9.58 11.72
N ASP A 38 -13.27 8.58 10.91
CA ASP A 38 -14.59 7.93 10.84
C ASP A 38 -14.53 6.39 10.70
N LEU A 39 -13.34 5.80 10.56
CA LEU A 39 -13.19 4.35 10.57
C LEU A 39 -13.30 3.74 11.98
N PHE A 40 -13.21 4.56 13.00
CA PHE A 40 -13.45 4.23 14.40
C PHE A 40 -13.95 5.49 15.14
N ASP A 41 -14.46 5.33 16.35
CA ASP A 41 -14.89 6.47 17.18
C ASP A 41 -13.67 7.15 17.82
N PRO A 42 -13.31 8.39 17.42
CA PRO A 42 -12.16 9.09 17.95
C PRO A 42 -12.47 9.96 19.18
N THR A 43 -13.68 9.92 19.72
CA THR A 43 -14.19 10.90 20.71
C THR A 43 -13.30 11.00 21.96
N GLU A 44 -12.74 9.89 22.41
CA GLU A 44 -11.86 9.84 23.58
C GLU A 44 -10.40 10.23 23.28
N PHE A 45 -10.05 10.43 22.00
CA PHE A 45 -8.68 10.77 21.62
C PHE A 45 -8.50 12.28 21.48
N ARG A 46 -7.31 12.75 21.82
CA ARG A 46 -6.93 14.16 21.68
C ARG A 46 -6.93 14.62 20.23
N THR A 47 -6.55 13.74 19.31
CA THR A 47 -6.50 13.98 17.87
C THR A 47 -7.71 13.36 17.21
N GLN A 48 -8.47 14.15 16.46
CA GLN A 48 -9.71 13.75 15.80
C GLN A 48 -9.57 13.71 14.28
N LYS A 49 -8.42 14.11 13.76
CA LYS A 49 -8.13 14.15 12.32
C LYS A 49 -6.95 13.27 11.96
N GLY A 50 -6.99 12.68 10.78
CA GLY A 50 -5.91 11.85 10.28
C GLY A 50 -6.12 11.42 8.83
N GLY A 51 -5.10 10.82 8.26
CA GLY A 51 -5.19 10.17 6.95
C GLY A 51 -5.70 8.74 7.11
N GLN A 52 -6.80 8.43 6.43
CA GLN A 52 -7.40 7.09 6.45
C GLN A 52 -7.54 6.57 5.02
N ILE A 53 -7.19 5.32 4.80
CA ILE A 53 -7.46 4.62 3.55
C ILE A 53 -8.88 4.09 3.62
N LYS A 54 -9.78 4.67 2.81
CA LYS A 54 -11.18 4.29 2.75
C LYS A 54 -11.46 3.38 1.56
N ASN A 55 -12.58 2.67 1.61
CA ASN A 55 -13.04 1.79 0.53
C ASN A 55 -12.03 0.71 0.13
N PHE A 56 -11.18 0.29 1.08
CA PHE A 56 -10.25 -0.80 0.88
C PHE A 56 -10.93 -2.14 1.11
N ILE A 57 -11.15 -2.87 0.03
CA ILE A 57 -11.63 -4.25 0.04
C ILE A 57 -10.43 -5.12 -0.29
N PRO A 58 -9.86 -5.87 0.68
CA PRO A 58 -8.62 -6.63 0.47
C PRO A 58 -8.66 -7.56 -0.75
N ARG A 59 -9.81 -8.17 -1.01
CA ARG A 59 -9.98 -9.12 -2.12
C ARG A 59 -9.98 -8.50 -3.51
N ASP A 60 -10.12 -7.20 -3.62
CA ASP A 60 -9.94 -6.49 -4.90
C ASP A 60 -8.46 -6.38 -5.29
N TYR A 61 -7.56 -6.54 -4.32
CA TYR A 61 -6.10 -6.39 -4.50
C TYR A 61 -5.35 -7.68 -4.29
N ILE A 62 -5.77 -8.51 -3.32
CA ILE A 62 -5.06 -9.72 -2.90
C ILE A 62 -5.75 -10.95 -3.48
N PRO A 63 -5.05 -11.75 -4.31
CA PRO A 63 -5.60 -12.97 -4.89
C PRO A 63 -6.11 -13.97 -3.84
N LYS A 64 -7.05 -14.84 -4.26
CA LYS A 64 -7.73 -15.78 -3.36
C LYS A 64 -6.82 -16.90 -2.81
N ASP A 65 -5.74 -17.19 -3.50
CA ASP A 65 -4.73 -18.17 -3.10
C ASP A 65 -3.91 -17.72 -1.87
N TYR A 66 -3.97 -16.43 -1.54
CA TYR A 66 -3.39 -15.91 -0.29
C TYR A 66 -4.44 -15.81 0.82
N SER A 67 -4.14 -16.39 1.98
CA SER A 67 -5.03 -16.30 3.15
C SER A 67 -4.87 -14.95 3.85
N ILE A 68 -5.95 -14.19 3.93
CA ILE A 68 -5.98 -12.88 4.63
C ILE A 68 -6.49 -12.97 6.07
N LYS A 69 -6.93 -14.15 6.52
CA LYS A 69 -7.59 -14.31 7.84
C LYS A 69 -6.72 -13.93 9.04
N ARG A 70 -5.40 -14.03 8.89
CA ARG A 70 -4.42 -13.72 9.96
C ARG A 70 -3.64 -12.44 9.67
N MET A 71 -3.96 -11.73 8.61
CA MET A 71 -3.32 -10.48 8.26
C MET A 71 -3.97 -9.32 9.00
N SER A 72 -3.16 -8.46 9.60
CA SER A 72 -3.63 -7.17 10.08
C SER A 72 -4.01 -6.26 8.89
N ARG A 73 -4.69 -5.15 9.18
CA ARG A 73 -4.97 -4.17 8.13
C ARG A 73 -3.68 -3.62 7.50
N ALA A 74 -2.65 -3.37 8.31
CA ALA A 74 -1.35 -2.91 7.83
C ALA A 74 -0.70 -3.94 6.89
N ASP A 75 -0.76 -5.23 7.24
CA ASP A 75 -0.24 -6.31 6.39
C ASP A 75 -0.96 -6.36 5.03
N MET A 76 -2.29 -6.30 5.06
CA MET A 76 -3.10 -6.31 3.83
C MET A 76 -2.80 -5.12 2.93
N LEU A 77 -2.63 -3.92 3.49
CA LEU A 77 -2.28 -2.72 2.74
C LEU A 77 -0.88 -2.81 2.13
N SER A 78 0.11 -3.25 2.92
CA SER A 78 1.49 -3.47 2.45
C SER A 78 1.53 -4.50 1.32
N PHE A 79 0.81 -5.61 1.50
CA PHE A 79 0.74 -6.68 0.50
C PHE A 79 0.09 -6.19 -0.80
N ALA A 80 -1.02 -5.47 -0.71
CA ALA A 80 -1.71 -4.90 -1.86
C ALA A 80 -0.82 -3.90 -2.63
N ALA A 81 -0.12 -3.01 -1.92
CA ALA A 81 0.81 -2.07 -2.54
C ALA A 81 2.00 -2.77 -3.20
N THR A 82 2.53 -3.82 -2.57
CA THR A 82 3.62 -4.64 -3.14
C THR A 82 3.19 -5.34 -4.42
N LEU A 83 2.00 -5.94 -4.45
CA LEU A 83 1.47 -6.57 -5.67
C LEU A 83 1.25 -5.55 -6.79
N ALA A 84 0.77 -4.36 -6.45
CA ALA A 84 0.61 -3.28 -7.43
C ALA A 84 1.97 -2.86 -8.03
N ALA A 85 3.01 -2.73 -7.20
CA ALA A 85 4.36 -2.40 -7.65
C ALA A 85 4.97 -3.51 -8.54
N LEU A 86 4.78 -4.78 -8.19
CA LEU A 86 5.25 -5.91 -8.99
C LEU A 86 4.53 -5.98 -10.35
N ARG A 87 3.23 -5.70 -10.38
CA ARG A 87 2.47 -5.64 -11.64
C ARG A 87 2.94 -4.48 -12.51
N ASP A 88 3.16 -3.32 -11.92
CA ASP A 88 3.68 -2.13 -12.63
C ASP A 88 5.08 -2.39 -13.22
N ALA A 89 5.92 -3.15 -12.51
CA ALA A 89 7.23 -3.57 -12.97
C ALA A 89 7.21 -4.70 -14.02
N GLY A 90 6.05 -5.30 -14.30
CA GLY A 90 5.95 -6.50 -15.15
C GLY A 90 6.52 -7.77 -14.51
N LEU A 91 6.63 -7.80 -13.17
CA LEU A 91 7.20 -8.89 -12.38
C LEU A 91 6.15 -9.74 -11.63
N TYR A 92 4.89 -9.62 -12.00
CA TYR A 92 3.84 -10.46 -11.41
C TYR A 92 3.11 -11.27 -12.51
N PRO A 93 3.06 -12.60 -12.39
CA PRO A 93 3.70 -13.44 -11.36
C PRO A 93 5.22 -13.36 -11.39
N LEU A 94 5.85 -13.48 -10.21
CA LEU A 94 7.31 -13.37 -10.11
C LEU A 94 8.01 -14.52 -10.84
N PRO A 95 8.95 -14.23 -11.76
CA PRO A 95 9.75 -15.26 -12.43
C PRO A 95 10.54 -16.09 -11.41
N ASN A 96 10.61 -17.41 -11.63
CA ASN A 96 11.32 -18.31 -10.71
C ASN A 96 12.81 -17.96 -10.55
N GLU A 97 13.43 -17.49 -11.62
CA GLU A 97 14.85 -17.11 -11.65
C GLU A 97 15.16 -15.94 -10.70
N LEU A 98 14.16 -15.11 -10.43
CA LEU A 98 14.34 -13.93 -9.55
C LEU A 98 14.01 -14.21 -8.09
N LYS A 99 13.35 -15.30 -7.76
CA LYS A 99 12.86 -15.57 -6.40
C LYS A 99 13.99 -15.62 -5.35
N ASP A 100 15.12 -16.20 -5.72
CA ASP A 100 16.27 -16.34 -4.82
C ASP A 100 17.17 -15.09 -4.78
N GLU A 101 16.96 -14.15 -5.72
CA GLU A 101 17.74 -12.92 -5.82
C GLU A 101 17.01 -11.68 -5.32
N MET A 102 15.72 -11.83 -4.96
CA MET A 102 14.92 -10.71 -4.46
C MET A 102 14.94 -10.61 -2.94
N GLY A 103 15.23 -9.43 -2.46
CA GLY A 103 15.04 -9.06 -1.06
C GLY A 103 13.74 -8.29 -0.85
N VAL A 104 13.20 -8.37 0.36
CA VAL A 104 12.05 -7.59 0.81
C VAL A 104 12.45 -6.77 2.03
N ALA A 105 12.19 -5.46 1.97
CA ALA A 105 12.38 -4.56 3.10
C ALA A 105 11.07 -3.81 3.36
N ILE A 106 10.51 -3.98 4.55
CA ILE A 106 9.26 -3.33 4.96
C ILE A 106 9.53 -2.53 6.23
N GLY A 107 9.13 -1.28 6.21
CA GLY A 107 9.16 -0.40 7.38
C GLY A 107 7.74 0.02 7.75
N GLY A 108 7.52 0.24 9.04
CA GLY A 108 6.23 0.69 9.55
C GLY A 108 6.33 1.20 10.98
N GLY A 109 5.25 1.84 11.42
CA GLY A 109 5.06 2.19 12.83
C GLY A 109 4.49 1.01 13.62
N SER A 110 3.54 1.27 14.50
CA SER A 110 2.91 0.26 15.37
C SER A 110 1.75 -0.52 14.71
N GLY A 111 1.67 -0.52 13.40
CA GLY A 111 0.68 -1.31 12.68
C GLY A 111 0.90 -2.81 12.84
N GLY A 112 -0.19 -3.57 12.98
CA GLY A 112 -0.13 -5.03 13.09
C GLY A 112 -0.05 -5.58 14.51
N LEU A 113 -0.25 -4.75 15.51
CA LEU A 113 -0.40 -5.17 16.91
C LEU A 113 -1.80 -5.71 17.19
#